data_a1a956d7dcc318d1ffe79d3dbd4e3caf
#
_entry.id   a1a956d7dcc318d1ffe79d3dbd4e3caf
#
_cell.length_a   1.000
_cell.length_b   1.000
_cell.length_c   1.000
_cell.angle_alpha   90.00
_cell.angle_beta   90.00
_cell.angle_gamma   90.00
#
_symmetry.space_group_name_H-M   'P 1'
#
loop_
_entity.id
_entity.type
_entity.pdbx_description
1 polymer ?
#
loop_
_entity_poly.entity_id
_entity_poly.type
_entity_poly.pdbx_seq_one_letter_code
_entity_poly.pdbx_strand_id
1 'polypeptide(L)' 'MNLDYERIDDVVVEGIDYSDAPDYCDAYIASAKYDDPVKGYRDLTRDELESLDSGWVYEQVEDWVH' A
#
# COMPACT_ATOMS: atom_id res chain seq x y z
N MET A 1 -10.95 -11.18 -3.15
CA MET A 1 -10.01 -11.64 -2.11
C MET A 1 -10.02 -10.66 -0.96
N ASN A 2 -10.16 -11.16 0.25
CA ASN A 2 -10.21 -10.29 1.44
C ASN A 2 -8.86 -10.29 2.15
N LEU A 3 -8.18 -9.16 2.06
CA LEU A 3 -6.95 -8.94 2.82
C LEU A 3 -7.30 -8.30 4.15
N ASP A 4 -6.58 -8.71 5.18
CA ASP A 4 -6.65 -8.05 6.48
C ASP A 4 -5.60 -6.93 6.49
N TYR A 5 -6.04 -5.70 6.34
CA TYR A 5 -5.13 -4.56 6.24
C TYR A 5 -4.27 -4.36 7.49
N GLU A 6 -4.72 -4.86 8.64
CA GLU A 6 -3.93 -4.79 9.87
C GLU A 6 -2.70 -5.69 9.83
N ARG A 7 -2.68 -6.67 8.93
CA ARG A 7 -1.56 -7.58 8.74
C ARG A 7 -0.58 -7.12 7.67
N ILE A 8 -0.88 -5.99 7.01
CA ILE A 8 0.02 -5.43 5.99
C ILE A 8 1.08 -4.58 6.68
N ASP A 9 2.34 -4.77 6.29
CA ASP A 9 3.50 -4.13 6.91
C ASP A 9 4.52 -3.76 5.83
N ASP A 10 5.55 -3.02 6.20
CA ASP A 10 6.65 -2.61 5.31
C ASP A 10 6.15 -2.05 3.97
N VAL A 11 5.17 -1.17 4.04
CA VAL A 11 4.59 -0.54 2.85
C VAL A 11 5.61 0.39 2.22
N VAL A 12 5.83 0.24 0.91
CA VAL A 12 6.69 1.13 0.13
C VAL A 12 5.83 1.90 -0.87
N VAL A 13 5.89 3.21 -0.78
CA VAL A 13 5.15 4.11 -1.68
C VAL A 13 6.10 4.70 -2.70
N GLU A 14 5.70 4.70 -3.96
CA GLU A 14 6.46 5.32 -5.05
C GLU A 14 5.57 6.24 -5.88
N GLY A 15 6.18 6.97 -6.79
CA GLY A 15 5.45 7.88 -7.67
C GLY A 15 4.98 9.16 -7.00
N ILE A 16 5.55 9.52 -5.85
CA ILE A 16 5.17 10.76 -5.17
C ILE A 16 5.74 11.96 -5.91
N ASP A 17 4.86 12.86 -6.29
CA ASP A 17 5.22 14.16 -6.86
C ASP A 17 4.75 15.23 -5.88
N TYR A 18 5.68 15.87 -5.20
CA TYR A 18 5.35 16.88 -4.19
C TYR A 18 4.70 18.13 -4.78
N SER A 19 4.85 18.36 -6.08
CA SER A 19 4.17 19.46 -6.74
C SER A 19 2.67 19.17 -6.92
N ASP A 20 2.26 17.91 -6.77
CA ASP A 20 0.86 17.47 -6.88
C ASP A 20 0.17 17.42 -5.52
N ALA A 21 0.79 17.98 -4.50
CA ALA A 21 0.20 18.00 -3.17
C ALA A 21 -1.10 18.80 -3.17
N PRO A 22 -2.09 18.45 -2.35
CA PRO A 22 -2.07 17.34 -1.36
C PRO A 22 -2.54 16.00 -1.91
N ASP A 23 -2.97 15.93 -3.14
CA ASP A 23 -3.65 14.73 -3.67
C ASP A 23 -2.69 13.61 -4.07
N TYR A 24 -1.48 13.91 -4.53
CA TYR A 24 -0.49 12.91 -4.95
C TYR A 24 -1.11 11.83 -5.85
N CYS A 25 -1.77 12.28 -6.93
CA CYS A 25 -2.57 11.39 -7.79
C CYS A 25 -1.78 10.23 -8.40
N ASP A 26 -0.47 10.43 -8.62
CA ASP A 26 0.37 9.41 -9.25
C ASP A 26 1.02 8.47 -8.23
N ALA A 27 0.87 8.73 -6.94
CA ALA A 27 1.46 7.87 -5.91
C ALA A 27 0.75 6.52 -5.84
N TYR A 28 1.53 5.48 -5.60
CA TYR A 28 0.99 4.11 -5.51
C TYR A 28 1.82 3.28 -4.54
N ILE A 29 1.25 2.16 -4.12
CA ILE A 29 1.97 1.20 -3.29
C ILE A 29 2.78 0.30 -4.21
N ALA A 30 4.11 0.44 -4.15
CA ALA A 30 5.02 -0.33 -4.99
C ALA A 30 5.21 -1.74 -4.45
N SER A 31 5.25 -1.88 -3.13
CA SER A 31 5.36 -3.18 -2.47
C SER A 31 4.87 -3.08 -1.04
N ALA A 32 4.56 -4.23 -0.47
CA ALA A 32 4.21 -4.35 0.95
C ALA A 32 4.39 -5.80 1.38
N LYS A 33 4.54 -5.99 2.68
CA LYS A 33 4.60 -7.33 3.27
C LYS A 33 3.25 -7.67 3.90
N TYR A 34 2.95 -8.95 3.92
CA TYR A 34 1.71 -9.44 4.51
C TYR A 34 2.00 -10.60 5.44
N ASP A 35 1.46 -10.52 6.66
CA ASP A 35 1.55 -11.62 7.63
C ASP A 35 0.39 -12.58 7.38
N ASP A 36 0.62 -13.52 6.46
CA ASP A 36 -0.38 -14.49 6.07
C ASP A 36 -0.46 -15.59 7.12
N PRO A 37 -1.63 -15.84 7.73
CA PRO A 37 -1.75 -16.86 8.78
C PRO A 37 -1.52 -18.28 8.28
N VAL A 38 -1.57 -18.50 6.97
CA VAL A 38 -1.37 -19.83 6.37
C VAL A 38 0.03 -19.95 5.77
N LYS A 39 0.44 -18.96 5.00
CA LYS A 39 1.70 -18.98 4.24
C LYS A 39 2.88 -18.34 4.97
N GLY A 40 2.61 -17.60 6.04
CA GLY A 40 3.62 -16.86 6.77
C GLY A 40 3.87 -15.46 6.19
N TYR A 41 4.92 -14.82 6.65
CA TYR A 41 5.26 -13.46 6.26
C TYR A 41 5.79 -13.46 4.82
N ARG A 42 5.13 -12.72 3.94
CA ARG A 42 5.43 -12.73 2.51
C ARG A 42 5.14 -11.38 1.86
N ASP A 43 5.66 -11.20 0.65
CA ASP A 43 5.30 -10.03 -0.16
C ASP A 43 3.88 -10.16 -0.69
N LEU A 44 3.19 -9.03 -0.82
CA LEU A 44 1.93 -9.00 -1.55
C LEU A 44 2.20 -9.24 -3.03
N THR A 45 1.33 -10.01 -3.66
CA THR A 45 1.39 -10.22 -5.10
C THR A 45 0.90 -8.96 -5.83
N ARG A 46 1.19 -8.88 -7.13
CA ARG A 46 0.72 -7.77 -7.95
C ARG A 46 -0.81 -7.67 -7.94
N ASP A 47 -1.49 -8.81 -8.03
CA ASP A 47 -2.96 -8.83 -8.00
C ASP A 47 -3.49 -8.30 -6.67
N GLU A 48 -2.84 -8.66 -5.58
CA GLU A 48 -3.22 -8.16 -4.25
C GLU A 48 -2.99 -6.65 -4.15
N LEU A 49 -1.86 -6.16 -4.67
CA LEU A 49 -1.56 -4.73 -4.67
C LEU A 49 -2.59 -3.96 -5.49
N GLU A 50 -3.01 -4.50 -6.63
CA GLU A 50 -4.01 -3.85 -7.48
C GLU A 50 -5.41 -3.86 -6.87
N SER A 51 -5.70 -4.80 -5.98
CA SER A 51 -7.01 -4.91 -5.33
C SER A 51 -7.13 -4.14 -4.02
N LEU A 52 -6.08 -3.42 -3.61
CA LEU A 52 -6.11 -2.64 -2.38
C LEU A 52 -7.17 -1.54 -2.45
N ASP A 53 -7.84 -1.32 -1.31
CA ASP A 53 -8.82 -0.25 -1.20
C ASP A 53 -8.18 1.12 -1.40
N SER A 54 -8.78 1.93 -2.26
CA SER A 54 -8.22 3.24 -2.61
C SER A 54 -8.15 4.19 -1.42
N GLY A 55 -9.11 4.14 -0.51
CA GLY A 55 -9.08 4.94 0.70
C GLY A 55 -7.93 4.56 1.61
N TRP A 56 -7.67 3.26 1.75
CA TRP A 56 -6.53 2.77 2.52
C TRP A 56 -5.21 3.18 1.88
N VAL A 57 -5.11 3.07 0.54
CA VAL A 57 -3.91 3.48 -0.20
C VAL A 57 -3.65 4.97 0.02
N TYR A 58 -4.68 5.79 -0.05
CA TYR A 58 -4.55 7.23 0.19
C TYR A 58 -4.01 7.51 1.60
N GLU A 59 -4.49 6.80 2.61
CA GLU A 59 -4.00 6.94 3.97
C GLU A 59 -2.52 6.59 4.09
N GLN A 60 -2.07 5.54 3.39
CA GLN A 60 -0.66 5.15 3.40
C GLN A 60 0.22 6.20 2.74
N VAL A 61 -0.24 6.79 1.64
CA VAL A 61 0.47 7.86 0.96
C VAL A 61 0.60 9.08 1.89
N GLU A 62 -0.47 9.45 2.57
CA GLU A 62 -0.46 10.55 3.55
C GLU A 62 0.57 10.30 4.65
N ASP A 63 0.57 9.10 5.22
CA ASP A 63 1.52 8.74 6.26
C ASP A 63 2.96 8.74 5.75
N TRP A 64 3.15 8.34 4.50
CA TRP A 64 4.48 8.26 3.90
C TRP A 64 5.13 9.65 3.76
N VAL A 65 4.34 10.66 3.41
CA VAL A 65 4.85 12.01 3.17
C VAL A 65 4.92 12.87 4.43
N HIS A 66 4.42 12.39 5.53
CA HIS A 66 4.45 13.11 6.83
C HIS A 66 5.52 12.52 7.80
#